data_7f4ccb69b2a270081f9fe2454772cf87
#
_entry.id   7f4ccb69b2a270081f9fe2454772cf87
#
_cell.length_a   1.000
_cell.length_b   1.000
_cell.length_c   1.000
_cell.angle_alpha   90.00
_cell.angle_beta   90.00
_cell.angle_gamma   90.00
#
_symmetry.space_group_name_H-M   'P 1'
#
loop_
_entity.id
_entity.type
_entity.pdbx_description
1 polymer ?
#
loop_
_entity_poly.entity_id
_entity_poly.type
_entity_poly.pdbx_seq_one_letter_code
_entity_poly.pdbx_strand_id
1 'polypeptide(L)'
;MEEILERVAKARALRKDDELDESQDILLALLEDYPSDPLVLFEVGGSYDVMGEEELAVPYYRRALAEGLEEPDRQECLICLGSSLRVIGRNPERGSRSVPRSSQHQGVSGTSPIGR
;
A
#
# COMPACT_ATOMS: atom_id res chain seq x y z
N MET A 1 -7.54 18.80 12.42
CA MET A 1 -8.23 17.53 12.14
C MET A 1 -9.26 17.68 11.02
N GLU A 2 -10.02 18.77 11.01
CA GLU A 2 -10.99 19.01 9.93
C GLU A 2 -10.34 19.03 8.56
N GLU A 3 -9.17 19.67 8.47
CA GLU A 3 -8.47 19.74 7.20
C GLU A 3 -8.11 18.35 6.70
N ILE A 4 -7.66 17.49 7.61
CA ILE A 4 -7.33 16.12 7.24
C ILE A 4 -8.58 15.39 6.74
N LEU A 5 -9.69 15.52 7.47
CA LEU A 5 -10.91 14.83 7.10
C LEU A 5 -11.44 15.31 5.74
N GLU A 6 -11.37 16.61 5.50
CA GLU A 6 -11.83 17.16 4.23
C GLU A 6 -11.02 16.66 3.05
N ARG A 7 -9.69 16.66 3.21
CA ARG A 7 -8.81 16.21 2.14
C ARG A 7 -8.93 14.71 1.92
N VAL A 8 -9.07 13.95 3.00
CA VAL A 8 -9.27 12.51 2.89
C VAL A 8 -10.57 12.23 2.14
N ALA A 9 -11.63 12.96 2.47
CA ALA A 9 -12.91 12.78 1.78
C ALA A 9 -12.78 13.08 0.29
N LYS A 10 -12.05 14.13 -0.05
CA LYS A 10 -11.84 14.47 -1.45
C LYS A 10 -11.03 13.39 -2.16
N ALA A 11 -9.99 12.89 -1.49
CA ALA A 11 -9.17 11.85 -2.08
C ALA A 11 -9.97 10.57 -2.29
N ARG A 12 -10.86 10.25 -1.35
CA ARG A 12 -11.72 9.08 -1.50
C ARG A 12 -12.69 9.23 -2.66
N ALA A 13 -13.23 10.44 -2.84
CA ALA A 13 -14.13 10.70 -3.96
C ALA A 13 -13.41 10.57 -5.29
N LEU A 14 -12.19 11.08 -5.38
CA LEU A 14 -11.39 10.95 -6.59
C LEU A 14 -11.08 9.49 -6.89
N ARG A 15 -10.81 8.70 -5.86
CA ARG A 15 -10.54 7.27 -6.02
C ARG A 15 -11.76 6.56 -6.60
N LYS A 16 -12.95 6.93 -6.16
CA LYS A 16 -14.18 6.35 -6.69
C LYS A 16 -14.36 6.66 -8.16
N ASP A 17 -13.90 7.83 -8.57
CA ASP A 17 -13.98 8.24 -9.97
C ASP A 17 -12.80 7.76 -10.80
N ASP A 18 -11.98 6.90 -10.21
CA ASP A 18 -10.81 6.33 -10.87
C ASP A 18 -9.73 7.36 -11.17
N GLU A 19 -9.75 8.49 -10.46
CA GLU A 19 -8.72 9.51 -10.57
C GLU A 19 -7.66 9.21 -9.52
N LEU A 20 -6.95 8.11 -9.72
CA LEU A 20 -6.06 7.59 -8.68
C LEU A 20 -4.84 8.46 -8.46
N ASP A 21 -4.29 9.04 -9.53
CA ASP A 21 -3.11 9.89 -9.41
C ASP A 21 -3.41 11.14 -8.60
N GLU A 22 -4.54 11.79 -8.90
CA GLU A 22 -4.94 12.98 -8.16
C GLU A 22 -5.23 12.66 -6.70
N SER A 23 -5.90 11.54 -6.48
CA SER A 23 -6.19 11.09 -5.12
C SER A 23 -4.92 10.92 -4.33
N GLN A 24 -3.94 10.24 -4.93
CA GLN A 24 -2.67 10.00 -4.26
C GLN A 24 -1.90 11.28 -4.01
N ASP A 25 -1.95 12.22 -4.95
CA ASP A 25 -1.26 13.50 -4.76
C ASP A 25 -1.75 14.23 -3.52
N ILE A 26 -3.06 14.23 -3.30
CA ILE A 26 -3.64 14.86 -2.11
C ILE A 26 -3.13 14.16 -0.85
N LEU A 27 -3.12 12.82 -0.86
CA LEU A 27 -2.73 12.06 0.32
C LEU A 27 -1.25 12.20 0.62
N LEU A 28 -0.41 12.25 -0.42
CA LEU A 28 1.02 12.43 -0.20
C LEU A 28 1.34 13.83 0.32
N ALA A 29 0.59 14.84 -0.13
CA ALA A 29 0.75 16.19 0.42
C ALA A 29 0.35 16.22 1.88
N LEU A 30 -0.73 15.52 2.24
CA LEU A 30 -1.13 15.41 3.66
C LEU A 30 -0.04 14.71 4.47
N LEU A 31 0.58 13.70 3.91
CA LEU A 31 1.62 12.96 4.60
C LEU A 31 2.81 13.86 4.93
N GLU A 32 3.13 14.80 4.04
CA GLU A 32 4.21 15.73 4.31
C GLU A 32 3.90 16.61 5.52
N ASP A 33 2.64 17.03 5.62
CA ASP A 33 2.22 17.90 6.72
C ASP A 33 1.95 17.13 8.01
N TYR A 34 1.51 15.89 7.90
CA TYR A 34 1.09 15.08 9.05
C TYR A 34 1.69 13.68 8.94
N PRO A 35 3.03 13.58 9.08
CA PRO A 35 3.72 12.30 8.79
C PRO A 35 3.40 11.17 9.77
N SER A 36 2.82 11.48 10.92
CA SER A 36 2.52 10.46 11.92
C SER A 36 1.02 10.33 12.21
N ASP A 37 0.18 11.01 11.43
CA ASP A 37 -1.25 10.91 11.66
C ASP A 37 -1.74 9.55 11.18
N PRO A 38 -2.40 8.78 12.06
CA PRO A 38 -2.80 7.41 11.68
C PRO A 38 -3.78 7.35 10.52
N LEU A 39 -4.71 8.30 10.42
CA LEU A 39 -5.65 8.28 9.31
C LEU A 39 -4.95 8.57 7.99
N VAL A 40 -4.03 9.54 7.99
CA VAL A 40 -3.27 9.86 6.79
C VAL A 40 -2.45 8.66 6.36
N LEU A 41 -1.78 8.01 7.30
CA LEU A 41 -0.98 6.82 7.00
C LEU A 41 -1.84 5.71 6.40
N PHE A 42 -3.02 5.48 6.99
CA PHE A 42 -3.94 4.47 6.48
C PHE A 42 -4.37 4.78 5.05
N GLU A 43 -4.73 6.03 4.79
CA GLU A 43 -5.20 6.41 3.45
C GLU A 43 -4.08 6.36 2.41
N VAL A 44 -2.86 6.73 2.79
CA VAL A 44 -1.73 6.60 1.87
C VAL A 44 -1.51 5.12 1.53
N GLY A 45 -1.58 4.25 2.54
CA GLY A 45 -1.51 2.81 2.29
C GLY A 45 -2.58 2.37 1.31
N GLY A 46 -3.81 2.83 1.52
CA GLY A 46 -4.91 2.51 0.63
C GLY A 46 -4.67 2.95 -0.80
N SER A 47 -4.03 4.11 -0.98
CA SER A 47 -3.75 4.60 -2.33
C SER A 47 -2.79 3.68 -3.07
N TYR A 48 -1.78 3.17 -2.39
CA TYR A 48 -0.87 2.21 -3.01
C TYR A 48 -1.57 0.88 -3.29
N ASP A 49 -2.42 0.47 -2.35
CA ASP A 49 -3.15 -0.80 -2.47
C ASP A 49 -4.02 -0.83 -3.73
N VAL A 50 -4.79 0.25 -3.96
CA VAL A 50 -5.68 0.28 -5.14
C VAL A 50 -4.89 0.36 -6.44
N MET A 51 -3.65 0.79 -6.37
CA MET A 51 -2.78 0.81 -7.55
C MET A 51 -2.04 -0.51 -7.76
N GLY A 52 -2.29 -1.49 -6.91
CA GLY A 52 -1.64 -2.78 -7.02
C GLY A 52 -0.23 -2.81 -6.45
N GLU A 53 0.13 -1.82 -5.64
CA GLU A 53 1.46 -1.74 -5.05
C GLU A 53 1.40 -2.19 -3.60
N GLU A 54 1.04 -3.45 -3.38
CA GLU A 54 0.84 -3.98 -2.03
C GLU A 54 2.08 -3.89 -1.17
N GLU A 55 3.25 -4.10 -1.78
CA GLU A 55 4.48 -4.05 -1.00
C GLU A 55 4.77 -2.65 -0.48
N LEU A 56 4.26 -1.62 -1.14
CA LEU A 56 4.37 -0.25 -0.64
C LEU A 56 3.28 0.08 0.37
N ALA A 57 2.12 -0.54 0.22
CA ALA A 57 0.99 -0.29 1.12
C ALA A 57 1.23 -0.83 2.52
N VAL A 58 1.84 -2.00 2.62
CA VAL A 58 2.00 -2.70 3.90
C VAL A 58 2.70 -1.85 4.96
N PRO A 59 3.83 -1.19 4.69
CA PRO A 59 4.48 -0.39 5.73
C PRO A 59 3.58 0.73 6.25
N TYR A 60 2.78 1.35 5.37
CA TYR A 60 1.88 2.42 5.81
C TYR A 60 0.77 1.89 6.70
N TYR A 61 0.20 0.74 6.33
CA TYR A 61 -0.82 0.12 7.18
C TYR A 61 -0.26 -0.18 8.57
N ARG A 62 0.96 -0.73 8.63
CA ARG A 62 1.57 -1.07 9.92
C ARG A 62 1.84 0.18 10.73
N ARG A 63 2.31 1.24 10.09
CA ARG A 63 2.55 2.50 10.78
C ARG A 63 1.27 3.11 11.31
N ALA A 64 0.19 3.04 10.51
CA ALA A 64 -1.10 3.57 10.95
C ALA A 64 -1.56 2.87 12.24
N LEU A 65 -1.42 1.55 12.28
CA LEU A 65 -1.80 0.80 13.48
C LEU A 65 -0.91 1.17 14.66
N ALA A 66 0.39 1.32 14.42
CA ALA A 66 1.33 1.68 15.48
C ALA A 66 1.05 3.07 16.04
N GLU A 67 0.54 3.98 15.19
CA GLU A 67 0.22 5.34 15.63
C GLU A 67 -1.16 5.45 16.27
N GLY A 68 -1.86 4.33 16.42
CA GLY A 68 -3.11 4.33 17.16
C GLY A 68 -4.36 4.55 16.32
N LEU A 69 -4.36 4.07 15.09
CA LEU A 69 -5.55 4.18 14.25
C LEU A 69 -6.77 3.61 14.98
N GLU A 70 -7.87 4.36 14.99
CA GLU A 70 -9.06 4.01 15.76
C GLU A 70 -10.13 3.38 14.88
N GLU A 71 -11.08 2.72 15.53
CA GLU A 71 -12.22 2.15 14.85
C GLU A 71 -13.08 3.25 14.25
N PRO A 72 -13.77 3.02 13.14
CA PRO A 72 -13.82 1.75 12.40
C PRO A 72 -12.66 1.52 11.45
N ASP A 73 -11.82 2.52 11.26
CA ASP A 73 -10.73 2.45 10.29
C ASP A 73 -9.69 1.40 10.66
N ARG A 74 -9.52 1.18 11.97
CA ARG A 74 -8.56 0.17 12.44
C ARG A 74 -8.93 -1.22 11.91
N GLN A 75 -10.20 -1.57 11.98
CA GLN A 75 -10.67 -2.86 11.49
C GLN A 75 -10.43 -2.99 9.98
N GLU A 76 -10.76 -1.94 9.27
CA GLU A 76 -10.55 -1.92 7.82
C GLU A 76 -9.07 -2.07 7.51
N CYS A 77 -8.22 -1.38 8.24
CA CYS A 77 -6.78 -1.42 8.05
C CYS A 77 -6.24 -2.85 8.25
N LEU A 78 -6.72 -3.52 9.29
CA LEU A 78 -6.30 -4.90 9.55
C LEU A 78 -6.69 -5.83 8.41
N ILE A 79 -7.89 -5.64 7.88
CA ILE A 79 -8.36 -6.43 6.73
C ILE A 79 -7.49 -6.18 5.51
N CYS A 80 -7.22 -4.91 5.22
CA CYS A 80 -6.42 -4.54 4.07
C CYS A 80 -4.99 -5.05 4.20
N LEU A 81 -4.42 -4.95 5.40
CA LEU A 81 -3.07 -5.44 5.66
C LEU A 81 -2.99 -6.95 5.43
N GLY A 82 -3.96 -7.69 5.98
CA GLY A 82 -3.99 -9.13 5.79
C GLY A 82 -4.11 -9.51 4.33
N SER A 83 -4.96 -8.79 3.60
CA SER A 83 -5.17 -9.05 2.18
C SER A 83 -3.90 -8.77 1.38
N SER A 84 -3.24 -7.64 1.66
CA SER A 84 -2.02 -7.28 0.96
C SER A 84 -0.91 -8.28 1.22
N LEU A 85 -0.79 -8.75 2.46
CA LEU A 85 0.23 -9.74 2.81
C LEU A 85 -0.03 -11.06 2.08
N ARG A 86 -1.29 -11.44 1.91
CA ARG A 86 -1.62 -12.64 1.16
C ARG A 86 -1.25 -12.52 -0.31
N VAL A 87 -1.50 -11.36 -0.89
CA VAL A 87 -1.16 -11.12 -2.29
C VAL A 87 0.36 -11.22 -2.49
N ILE A 88 1.11 -10.58 -1.59
CA ILE A 88 2.57 -10.63 -1.66
C ILE A 88 3.06 -12.07 -1.51
N GLY A 89 2.48 -12.83 -0.59
CA GLY A 89 2.87 -14.20 -0.36
C GLY A 89 2.56 -15.12 -1.53
N ARG A 90 1.46 -14.85 -2.24
CA ARG A 90 1.10 -15.66 -3.41
C ARG A 90 1.94 -15.35 -4.63
N ASN A 91 2.50 -14.15 -4.67
CA ASN A 91 3.27 -13.68 -5.82
C ASN A 91 4.65 -13.27 -5.38
N PRO A 92 5.51 -14.24 -5.04
CA PRO A 92 6.85 -13.90 -4.55
C PRO A 92 7.65 -13.05 -5.54
N GLU A 93 7.42 -13.26 -6.82
CA GLU A 93 8.09 -12.45 -7.84
C GLU A 93 7.70 -11.01 -7.73
N ARG A 94 6.45 -10.78 -7.43
CA ARG A 94 5.93 -9.45 -7.23
C ARG A 94 6.59 -8.79 -6.03
N GLY A 95 6.69 -9.54 -4.94
CA GLY A 95 7.31 -9.05 -3.73
C GLY A 95 8.78 -8.75 -3.90
N SER A 96 9.45 -9.48 -4.79
CA SER A 96 10.88 -9.26 -5.01
C SER A 96 11.16 -8.41 -6.23
N ARG A 97 10.16 -7.83 -6.81
CA ARG A 97 10.31 -7.00 -7.99
C ARG A 97 11.23 -5.81 -7.76
N SER A 98 11.28 -5.34 -6.54
CA SER A 98 12.17 -4.25 -6.19
C SER A 98 13.63 -4.69 -6.22
N VAL A 99 13.89 -6.00 -6.32
CA VAL A 99 15.22 -6.57 -6.39
C VAL A 99 15.50 -6.95 -7.85
N PRO A 100 16.58 -6.47 -8.46
CA PRO A 100 16.87 -6.86 -9.84
C PRO A 100 17.04 -8.37 -9.93
N ARG A 101 16.39 -8.96 -10.89
CA ARG A 101 16.40 -10.39 -11.08
C ARG A 101 17.42 -10.75 -12.07
N SER A 102 17.98 -11.50 -11.84
CA SER A 102 18.73 -12.03 -12.92
C SER A 102 18.33 -13.33 -13.39
N SER A 103 17.70 -13.13 -12.79
CA SER A 103 17.44 -14.08 -12.94
C SER A 103 17.19 -14.86 -12.86
N GLN A 104 17.36 -14.84 -12.52
CA GLN A 104 16.87 -15.58 -12.59
C GLN A 104 16.50 -16.19 -12.65
N HIS A 105 16.99 -16.46 -12.48
CA HIS A 105 16.51 -17.10 -12.71
C HIS A 105 16.24 -17.66 -12.64
N GLN A 106 16.75 -17.89 -12.70
CA GLN A 106 16.31 -18.54 -12.89
C GLN A 106 16.09 -19.03 -12.97
N GLY A 107 16.81 -19.50 -13.04
CA GLY A 107 16.47 -20.09 -13.35
C GLY A 107 16.35 -20.59 -13.34
N VAL A 108 16.93 -20.82 -13.36
CA VAL A 108 16.62 -21.36 -13.64
C VAL A 108 16.45 -21.70 -13.62
N SER A 109 16.91 -22.19 -13.68
CA SER A 109 16.56 -22.60 -13.93
C SER A 109 16.48 -22.86 -13.85
N GLY A 110 17.04 -23.50 -13.99
CA GLY A 110 16.90 -23.76 -14.16
C GLY A 110 16.83 -24.08 -14.06
N THR A 111 17.49 -24.47 -14.01
CA THR A 111 17.33 -24.74 -14.22
C THR A 111 17.15 -24.96 -14.26
N SER A 112 17.70 -25.42 -14.27
CA SER A 112 17.49 -25.62 -14.57
C SER A 112 17.40 -25.87 -14.60
N PRO A 113 17.65 -26.26 -14.71
CA PRO A 113 17.59 -26.36 -14.98
C PRO A 113 17.25 -26.49 -14.91
N ILE A 114 17.85 -27.00 -14.77
CA ILE A 114 17.52 -26.93 -14.91
C ILE A 114 17.06 -26.75 -14.78
N GLY A 115 17.28 -27.16 -14.74
CA GLY A 115 16.86 -26.88 -14.78
C GLY A 115 16.41 -26.70 -14.56
N ARG A 116 16.75 -27.22 -14.40
CA ARG A 116 16.35 -27.02 -14.32
C ARG A 116 16.03 -26.87 -14.23
#